data_f34cd3540983e24f4097e774d8f71102
#
_entry.id   f34cd3540983e24f4097e774d8f71102
#
_cell.length_a   1.000
_cell.length_b   1.000
_cell.length_c   1.000
_cell.angle_alpha   90.00
_cell.angle_beta   90.00
_cell.angle_gamma   90.00
#
_symmetry.space_group_name_H-M   'P 1'
#
loop_
_entity.id
_entity.type
_entity.pdbx_description
1 polymer ?
#
loop_
_entity_poly.entity_id
_entity_poly.type
_entity_poly.pdbx_seq_one_letter_code
_entity_poly.pdbx_strand_id
1 'polypeptide(L)'
;MTFQELHNNLKARCKKAAAEGRPFEDLFSAFQSEMIRQGIALAENRAEKIYIYSDLEDGAFTAQPLFRINGEYYTEGGIAKAVKEGKMTSSLSKQEKSDIRWTIMAYAVAVRWLCRDYGRDIPTVIKLIYDAKTRRARAQYGYERLKTLSEYDDNARCRMWFDEIRAKNL
;
A
#
# COMPACT_ATOMS: atom_id res chain seq x y z
N MET A 1 3.88 -18.76 -4.88
CA MET A 1 4.62 -18.28 -3.70
C MET A 1 3.62 -17.84 -2.64
N THR A 2 3.77 -18.38 -1.45
CA THR A 2 2.93 -17.99 -0.32
C THR A 2 3.33 -16.61 0.24
N PHE A 3 2.45 -15.99 1.03
CA PHE A 3 2.80 -14.77 1.77
C PHE A 3 4.05 -14.95 2.63
N GLN A 4 4.15 -16.09 3.33
CA GLN A 4 5.29 -16.35 4.21
C GLN A 4 6.61 -16.50 3.44
N GLU A 5 6.58 -17.14 2.29
CA GLU A 5 7.76 -17.25 1.41
C GLU A 5 8.19 -15.90 0.89
N LEU A 6 7.25 -15.11 0.40
CA LEU A 6 7.53 -13.74 -0.06
C LEU A 6 8.09 -12.87 1.09
N HIS A 7 7.46 -12.93 2.26
CA HIS A 7 7.91 -12.20 3.45
C HIS A 7 9.35 -12.58 3.82
N ASN A 8 9.67 -13.86 3.86
CA ASN A 8 11.01 -14.34 4.20
C ASN A 8 12.03 -13.91 3.15
N ASN A 9 11.68 -13.99 1.87
CA ASN A 9 12.56 -13.56 0.77
C ASN A 9 12.85 -12.07 0.84
N LEU A 10 11.84 -11.23 1.11
CA LEU A 10 12.02 -9.79 1.25
C LEU A 10 12.88 -9.43 2.46
N LYS A 11 12.67 -10.12 3.59
CA LYS A 11 13.47 -9.94 4.80
C LYS A 11 14.96 -10.26 4.54
N ALA A 12 15.23 -11.38 3.86
CA ALA A 12 16.59 -11.77 3.48
C ALA A 12 17.21 -10.78 2.50
N ARG A 13 16.44 -10.28 1.54
CA ARG A 13 16.88 -9.28 0.55
C ARG A 13 17.28 -7.97 1.23
N CYS A 14 16.52 -7.50 2.20
CA CYS A 14 16.87 -6.30 2.98
C CYS A 14 18.19 -6.47 3.71
N LYS A 15 18.35 -7.58 4.41
CA LYS A 15 19.57 -7.90 5.17
C LYS A 15 20.81 -7.97 4.25
N LYS A 16 20.68 -8.64 3.11
CA LYS A 16 21.75 -8.77 2.13
C LYS A 16 22.16 -7.41 1.56
N ALA A 17 21.17 -6.59 1.15
CA ALA A 17 21.42 -5.26 0.59
C ALA A 17 22.17 -4.36 1.58
N ALA A 18 21.75 -4.36 2.86
CA ALA A 18 22.41 -3.59 3.90
C ALA A 18 23.86 -4.07 4.13
N ALA A 19 24.10 -5.39 4.15
CA ALA A 19 25.44 -5.98 4.31
C ALA A 19 26.37 -5.65 3.14
N GLU A 20 25.81 -5.55 1.93
CA GLU A 20 26.56 -5.20 0.71
C GLU A 20 26.74 -3.70 0.52
N GLY A 21 26.20 -2.86 1.41
CA GLY A 21 26.31 -1.40 1.34
C GLY A 21 25.53 -0.78 0.18
N ARG A 22 24.48 -1.45 -0.30
CA ARG A 22 23.61 -0.88 -1.34
C ARG A 22 22.87 0.33 -0.81
N PRO A 23 22.61 1.38 -1.64
CA PRO A 23 21.83 2.53 -1.18
C PRO A 23 20.45 2.12 -0.67
N PHE A 24 20.04 2.69 0.46
CA PHE A 24 18.72 2.45 1.06
C PHE A 24 17.59 2.71 0.08
N GLU A 25 17.70 3.81 -0.66
CA GLU A 25 16.69 4.28 -1.60
C GLU A 25 16.40 3.29 -2.73
N ASP A 26 17.35 2.45 -3.10
CA ASP A 26 17.17 1.44 -4.16
C ASP A 26 16.04 0.47 -3.81
N LEU A 27 16.08 -0.13 -2.61
CA LEU A 27 15.03 -1.05 -2.17
C LEU A 27 13.80 -0.31 -1.69
N PHE A 28 13.97 0.83 -1.03
CA PHE A 28 12.85 1.63 -0.55
C PHE A 28 11.91 2.05 -1.69
N SER A 29 12.48 2.59 -2.77
CA SER A 29 11.72 2.94 -3.97
C SER A 29 11.15 1.71 -4.68
N ALA A 30 11.92 0.62 -4.76
CA ALA A 30 11.48 -0.60 -5.41
C ALA A 30 10.28 -1.22 -4.69
N PHE A 31 10.26 -1.23 -3.35
CA PHE A 31 9.14 -1.77 -2.57
C PHE A 31 7.87 -0.94 -2.76
N GLN A 32 7.98 0.38 -2.72
CA GLN A 32 6.85 1.27 -2.96
C GLN A 32 6.31 1.13 -4.39
N SER A 33 7.19 1.03 -5.37
CA SER A 33 6.82 0.81 -6.77
C SER A 33 6.08 -0.51 -6.96
N GLU A 34 6.51 -1.56 -6.25
CA GLU A 34 5.83 -2.85 -6.29
C GLU A 34 4.43 -2.77 -5.67
N MET A 35 4.26 -2.08 -4.56
CA MET A 35 2.95 -1.86 -3.96
C MET A 35 2.00 -1.16 -4.93
N ILE A 36 2.48 -0.13 -5.63
CA ILE A 36 1.71 0.60 -6.64
C ILE A 36 1.35 -0.33 -7.80
N ARG A 37 2.31 -1.13 -8.30
CA ARG A 37 2.07 -2.08 -9.38
C ARG A 37 0.98 -3.09 -9.03
N GLN A 38 0.97 -3.58 -7.82
CA GLN A 38 -0.07 -4.47 -7.32
C GLN A 38 -1.43 -3.75 -7.22
N GLY A 39 -1.45 -2.49 -6.80
CA GLY A 39 -2.66 -1.66 -6.81
C GLY A 39 -3.23 -1.46 -8.22
N ILE A 40 -2.36 -1.23 -9.19
CA ILE A 40 -2.75 -1.13 -10.61
C ILE A 40 -3.39 -2.44 -11.09
N ALA A 41 -2.79 -3.58 -10.75
CA ALA A 41 -3.32 -4.90 -11.08
C ALA A 41 -4.68 -5.16 -10.42
N LEU A 42 -4.84 -4.79 -9.16
CA LEU A 42 -6.09 -4.96 -8.43
C LEU A 42 -7.24 -4.13 -9.04
N ALA A 43 -6.92 -2.96 -9.57
CA ALA A 43 -7.86 -2.13 -10.32
C ALA A 43 -8.02 -2.55 -11.78
N GLU A 44 -7.34 -3.61 -12.22
CA GLU A 44 -7.38 -4.11 -13.61
C GLU A 44 -7.04 -3.02 -14.64
N ASN A 45 -6.04 -2.20 -14.34
CA ASN A 45 -5.54 -1.09 -15.18
C ASN A 45 -6.57 0.02 -15.45
N ARG A 46 -7.64 0.13 -14.66
CA ARG A 46 -8.72 1.13 -14.88
C ARG A 46 -8.56 2.39 -14.03
N ALA A 47 -7.72 2.34 -13.01
CA ALA A 47 -7.60 3.46 -12.09
C ALA A 47 -6.81 4.62 -12.69
N GLU A 48 -7.36 5.81 -12.58
CA GLU A 48 -6.69 7.08 -12.89
C GLU A 48 -5.65 7.40 -11.82
N LYS A 49 -5.97 7.04 -10.57
CA LYS A 49 -5.07 7.16 -9.42
C LYS A 49 -5.18 5.95 -8.50
N ILE A 50 -4.05 5.59 -7.93
CA ILE A 50 -3.94 4.56 -6.88
C ILE A 50 -3.46 5.25 -5.62
N TYR A 51 -4.11 4.97 -4.51
CA TYR A 51 -3.73 5.44 -3.18
C TYR A 51 -3.48 4.22 -2.32
N ILE A 52 -2.40 4.20 -1.56
CA ILE A 52 -2.13 3.10 -0.63
C ILE A 52 -1.85 3.68 0.73
N TYR A 53 -2.71 3.35 1.68
CA TYR A 53 -2.54 3.67 3.09
C TYR A 53 -1.87 2.49 3.78
N SER A 54 -0.74 2.72 4.41
CA SER A 54 -0.05 1.71 5.19
C SER A 54 0.17 2.18 6.61
N ASP A 55 -0.24 1.38 7.58
CA ASP A 55 0.08 1.53 8.99
C ASP A 55 1.14 0.49 9.33
N LEU A 56 2.29 0.95 9.79
CA LEU A 56 3.45 0.10 10.08
C LEU A 56 3.78 0.04 11.58
N GLU A 57 2.89 0.52 12.42
CA GLU A 57 3.07 0.44 13.88
C GLU A 57 2.99 -1.01 14.38
N ASP A 58 3.75 -1.32 15.44
CA ASP A 58 3.80 -2.69 15.99
C ASP A 58 2.41 -3.21 16.37
N GLY A 59 2.09 -4.42 15.88
CA GLY A 59 0.85 -5.11 16.18
C GLY A 59 -0.37 -4.65 15.38
N ALA A 60 -0.19 -3.72 14.43
CA ALA A 60 -1.27 -3.23 13.59
C ALA A 60 -0.75 -2.91 12.19
N PHE A 61 -0.33 -3.96 11.47
CA PHE A 61 0.07 -3.78 10.08
C PHE A 61 -1.15 -3.77 9.19
N THR A 62 -1.34 -2.68 8.46
CA THR A 62 -2.33 -2.61 7.38
C THR A 62 -1.70 -1.98 6.16
N ALA A 63 -2.14 -2.42 4.99
CA ALA A 63 -1.83 -1.78 3.73
C ALA A 63 -3.07 -1.89 2.85
N GLN A 64 -3.76 -0.78 2.68
CA GLN A 64 -5.06 -0.74 2.02
C GLN A 64 -5.00 0.11 0.76
N PRO A 65 -5.28 -0.47 -0.41
CA PRO A 65 -5.39 0.29 -1.65
C PRO A 65 -6.75 0.98 -1.76
N LEU A 66 -6.72 2.18 -2.32
CA LEU A 66 -7.88 2.98 -2.66
C LEU A 66 -7.72 3.44 -4.10
N PHE A 67 -8.81 3.78 -4.78
CA PHE A 67 -8.78 4.00 -6.22
C PHE A 67 -9.63 5.19 -6.65
N ARG A 68 -9.21 5.84 -7.72
CA ARG A 68 -10.05 6.73 -8.51
C ARG A 68 -10.25 6.11 -9.89
N ILE A 69 -11.51 5.86 -10.25
CA ILE A 69 -11.89 5.23 -11.53
C ILE A 69 -13.03 6.04 -12.14
N ASN A 70 -12.85 6.54 -13.35
CA ASN A 70 -13.84 7.38 -14.03
C ASN A 70 -14.33 8.56 -13.17
N GLY A 71 -13.40 9.21 -12.47
CA GLY A 71 -13.69 10.35 -11.62
C GLY A 71 -14.31 10.02 -10.25
N GLU A 72 -14.65 8.77 -10.01
CA GLU A 72 -15.24 8.30 -8.74
C GLU A 72 -14.19 7.64 -7.86
N TYR A 73 -14.35 7.77 -6.55
CA TYR A 73 -13.43 7.21 -5.56
C TYR A 73 -13.98 5.90 -4.99
N TYR A 74 -13.11 4.90 -4.90
CA TYR A 74 -13.48 3.56 -4.46
C TYR A 74 -12.51 3.02 -3.41
N THR A 75 -13.07 2.38 -2.38
CA THR A 75 -12.37 1.34 -1.62
C THR A 75 -12.42 0.04 -2.41
N GLU A 76 -11.67 -0.96 -2.00
CA GLU A 76 -11.79 -2.29 -2.62
C GLU A 76 -13.20 -2.87 -2.47
N GLY A 77 -13.81 -2.70 -1.28
CA GLY A 77 -15.21 -3.06 -1.06
C GLY A 77 -16.19 -2.28 -1.93
N GLY A 78 -15.88 -1.02 -2.21
CA GLY A 78 -16.67 -0.19 -3.13
C GLY A 78 -16.63 -0.70 -4.57
N ILE A 79 -15.48 -1.19 -5.03
CA ILE A 79 -15.35 -1.84 -6.34
C ILE A 79 -16.21 -3.12 -6.38
N ALA A 80 -16.10 -3.95 -5.36
CA ALA A 80 -16.87 -5.19 -5.27
C ALA A 80 -18.38 -4.92 -5.30
N LYS A 81 -18.84 -3.87 -4.62
CA LYS A 81 -20.23 -3.44 -4.65
C LYS A 81 -20.65 -2.97 -6.05
N ALA A 82 -19.82 -2.17 -6.73
CA ALA A 82 -20.10 -1.69 -8.09
C ALA A 82 -20.18 -2.84 -9.08
N VAL A 83 -19.34 -3.85 -8.94
CA VAL A 83 -19.40 -5.08 -9.77
C VAL A 83 -20.70 -5.84 -9.51
N LYS A 84 -21.10 -6.02 -8.26
CA LYS A 84 -22.34 -6.68 -7.89
C LYS A 84 -23.58 -5.97 -8.42
N GLU A 85 -23.55 -4.63 -8.46
CA GLU A 85 -24.63 -3.79 -8.98
C GLU A 85 -24.61 -3.64 -10.51
N GLY A 86 -23.69 -4.29 -11.20
CA GLY A 86 -23.59 -4.23 -12.67
C GLY A 86 -23.00 -2.93 -13.22
N LYS A 87 -22.46 -2.06 -12.36
CA LYS A 87 -21.84 -0.78 -12.77
C LYS A 87 -20.41 -0.94 -13.27
N MET A 88 -19.79 -2.06 -12.95
CA MET A 88 -18.39 -2.36 -13.26
C MET A 88 -18.24 -3.87 -13.44
N THR A 89 -17.25 -4.28 -14.24
CA THR A 89 -16.89 -5.69 -14.40
C THR A 89 -15.59 -6.00 -13.69
N SER A 90 -15.33 -7.27 -13.38
CA SER A 90 -14.05 -7.73 -12.86
C SER A 90 -13.74 -9.12 -13.41
N SER A 91 -12.52 -9.28 -13.92
CA SER A 91 -12.00 -10.55 -14.40
C SER A 91 -11.16 -11.30 -13.37
N LEU A 92 -10.80 -10.66 -12.24
CA LEU A 92 -10.00 -11.26 -11.19
C LEU A 92 -10.82 -12.21 -10.32
N SER A 93 -10.28 -13.40 -10.05
CA SER A 93 -10.84 -14.32 -9.08
C SER A 93 -10.63 -13.81 -7.65
N LYS A 94 -11.36 -14.40 -6.70
CA LYS A 94 -11.16 -14.10 -5.26
C LYS A 94 -9.74 -14.41 -4.82
N GLN A 95 -9.15 -15.50 -5.33
CA GLN A 95 -7.79 -15.91 -5.00
C GLN A 95 -6.77 -14.91 -5.55
N GLU A 96 -6.92 -14.48 -6.79
CA GLU A 96 -6.05 -13.46 -7.40
C GLU A 96 -6.09 -12.15 -6.63
N LYS A 97 -7.27 -11.69 -6.23
CA LYS A 97 -7.43 -10.48 -5.40
C LYS A 97 -6.77 -10.64 -4.03
N SER A 98 -6.93 -11.80 -3.41
CA SER A 98 -6.30 -12.11 -2.14
C SER A 98 -4.78 -12.11 -2.25
N ASP A 99 -4.23 -12.74 -3.28
CA ASP A 99 -2.79 -12.79 -3.52
C ASP A 99 -2.19 -11.39 -3.74
N ILE A 100 -2.89 -10.54 -4.47
CA ILE A 100 -2.48 -9.14 -4.68
C ILE A 100 -2.47 -8.38 -3.34
N ARG A 101 -3.52 -8.50 -2.53
CA ARG A 101 -3.58 -7.84 -1.21
C ARG A 101 -2.45 -8.27 -0.29
N TRP A 102 -2.18 -9.58 -0.23
CA TRP A 102 -1.10 -10.12 0.59
C TRP A 102 0.28 -9.67 0.09
N THR A 103 0.43 -9.52 -1.22
CA THR A 103 1.66 -8.99 -1.81
C THR A 103 1.88 -7.53 -1.41
N ILE A 104 0.86 -6.68 -1.49
CA ILE A 104 0.94 -5.29 -1.01
C ILE A 104 1.35 -5.25 0.47
N MET A 105 0.72 -6.08 1.30
CA MET A 105 1.03 -6.18 2.72
C MET A 105 2.48 -6.63 2.96
N ALA A 106 2.96 -7.62 2.22
CA ALA A 106 4.32 -8.11 2.36
C ALA A 106 5.36 -7.02 2.09
N TYR A 107 5.16 -6.22 1.05
CA TYR A 107 6.06 -5.11 0.73
C TYR A 107 5.96 -3.96 1.74
N ALA A 108 4.78 -3.67 2.26
CA ALA A 108 4.62 -2.70 3.34
C ALA A 108 5.40 -3.13 4.60
N VAL A 109 5.27 -4.37 5.00
CA VAL A 109 6.03 -4.94 6.14
C VAL A 109 7.53 -4.96 5.84
N ALA A 110 7.92 -5.24 4.59
CA ALA A 110 9.33 -5.23 4.19
C ALA A 110 10.01 -3.87 4.36
N VAL A 111 9.26 -2.77 4.25
CA VAL A 111 9.79 -1.43 4.55
C VAL A 111 10.28 -1.34 5.99
N ARG A 112 9.63 -1.98 6.95
CA ARG A 112 10.10 -2.03 8.34
C ARG A 112 11.44 -2.76 8.46
N TRP A 113 11.55 -3.91 7.82
CA TRP A 113 12.81 -4.67 7.82
C TRP A 113 13.94 -3.88 7.19
N LEU A 114 13.64 -3.19 6.10
CA LEU A 114 14.61 -2.34 5.41
C LEU A 114 15.10 -1.21 6.32
N CYS A 115 14.19 -0.45 6.93
CA CYS A 115 14.56 0.63 7.86
C CYS A 115 15.39 0.11 9.02
N ARG A 116 15.00 -1.03 9.62
CA ARG A 116 15.74 -1.65 10.72
C ARG A 116 17.16 -2.04 10.29
N ASP A 117 17.31 -2.70 9.14
CA ASP A 117 18.60 -3.21 8.69
C ASP A 117 19.56 -2.08 8.27
N TYR A 118 19.02 -0.92 7.93
CA TYR A 118 19.81 0.30 7.62
C TYR A 118 19.90 1.28 8.79
N GLY A 119 19.38 0.93 9.96
CA GLY A 119 19.43 1.80 11.14
C GLY A 119 18.67 3.11 10.99
N ARG A 120 17.58 3.10 10.21
CA ARG A 120 16.72 4.26 9.99
C ARG A 120 15.45 4.18 10.81
N ASP A 121 14.87 5.35 11.13
CA ASP A 121 13.57 5.43 11.77
C ASP A 121 12.49 4.75 10.90
N ILE A 122 11.63 3.98 11.55
CA ILE A 122 10.54 3.29 10.88
C ILE A 122 9.32 4.21 10.84
N PRO A 123 8.78 4.54 9.65
CA PRO A 123 7.54 5.28 9.58
C PRO A 123 6.41 4.54 10.28
N THR A 124 5.55 5.24 10.99
CA THR A 124 4.31 4.67 11.54
C THR A 124 3.21 4.61 10.48
N VAL A 125 3.26 5.54 9.53
CA VAL A 125 2.31 5.59 8.41
C VAL A 125 3.01 5.95 7.11
N ILE A 126 2.59 5.32 6.02
CA ILE A 126 2.99 5.67 4.65
C ILE A 126 1.72 5.87 3.83
N LYS A 127 1.63 7.01 3.17
CA LYS A 127 0.56 7.34 2.23
C LYS A 127 1.15 7.50 0.85
N LEU A 128 0.85 6.57 -0.05
CA LEU A 128 1.30 6.60 -1.44
C LEU A 128 0.18 7.11 -2.34
N ILE A 129 0.51 7.98 -3.29
CA ILE A 129 -0.41 8.42 -4.34
C ILE A 129 0.31 8.25 -5.68
N TYR A 130 -0.29 7.47 -6.57
CA TYR A 130 0.18 7.27 -7.94
C TYR A 130 -0.83 7.84 -8.92
N ASP A 131 -0.34 8.63 -9.87
CA ASP A 131 -1.12 9.19 -10.97
C ASP A 131 -0.78 8.44 -12.25
N ALA A 132 -1.76 7.73 -12.81
CA ALA A 132 -1.56 6.91 -14.01
C ALA A 132 -1.32 7.75 -15.26
N LYS A 133 -1.85 8.97 -15.32
CA LYS A 133 -1.67 9.88 -16.46
C LYS A 133 -0.22 10.37 -16.56
N THR A 134 0.35 10.79 -15.46
CA THR A 134 1.72 11.31 -15.40
C THR A 134 2.75 10.22 -15.13
N ARG A 135 2.30 9.03 -14.70
CA ARG A 135 3.13 7.90 -14.23
C ARG A 135 4.06 8.30 -13.08
N ARG A 136 3.61 9.24 -12.25
CA ARG A 136 4.37 9.71 -11.09
C ARG A 136 3.73 9.26 -9.79
N ALA A 137 4.58 8.94 -8.84
CA ALA A 137 4.18 8.62 -7.49
C ALA A 137 4.73 9.66 -6.52
N ARG A 138 3.99 9.91 -5.46
CA ARG A 138 4.44 10.69 -4.31
C ARG A 138 4.09 9.96 -3.03
N ALA A 139 4.88 10.18 -2.00
CA ALA A 139 4.69 9.55 -0.71
C ALA A 139 4.73 10.59 0.41
N GLN A 140 3.95 10.35 1.45
CA GLN A 140 4.01 11.05 2.72
C GLN A 140 4.32 10.04 3.81
N TYR A 141 5.22 10.40 4.72
CA TYR A 141 5.65 9.55 5.82
C TYR A 141 5.31 10.23 7.14
N GLY A 142 4.72 9.49 8.05
CA GLY A 142 4.53 9.93 9.43
C GLY A 142 5.33 9.07 10.39
N TYR A 143 5.76 9.66 11.50
CA TYR A 143 6.59 9.01 12.51
C TYR A 143 5.98 9.08 13.91
N GLU A 144 4.81 9.65 14.05
CA GLU A 144 4.10 9.77 15.34
C GLU A 144 3.47 8.44 15.74
N ARG A 145 3.40 8.18 17.04
CA ARG A 145 2.72 7.01 17.57
C ARG A 145 1.20 7.16 17.41
N LEU A 146 0.65 6.47 16.45
CA LEU A 146 -0.77 6.57 16.11
C LEU A 146 -1.67 5.97 17.19
N LYS A 147 -1.25 4.86 17.81
CA LYS A 147 -2.03 4.17 18.84
C LYS A 147 -2.17 4.93 20.14
N THR A 148 -1.18 5.78 20.47
CA THR A 148 -1.21 6.59 21.68
C THR A 148 -1.86 7.96 21.46
N LEU A 149 -1.95 8.42 20.21
CA LEU A 149 -2.45 9.73 19.85
C LEU A 149 -3.88 9.71 19.31
N SER A 150 -4.41 8.54 18.98
CA SER A 150 -5.73 8.41 18.36
C SER A 150 -6.53 7.29 19.00
N GLU A 151 -7.80 7.55 19.28
CA GLU A 151 -8.79 6.56 19.67
C GLU A 151 -9.24 5.69 18.48
N TYR A 152 -8.83 6.06 17.26
CA TYR A 152 -9.25 5.40 16.02
C TYR A 152 -8.36 4.20 15.72
N ASP A 153 -8.97 3.12 15.24
CA ASP A 153 -8.28 1.95 14.70
C ASP A 153 -7.66 2.25 13.30
N ASP A 154 -6.88 1.30 12.79
CA ASP A 154 -6.19 1.44 11.50
C ASP A 154 -7.16 1.66 10.34
N ASN A 155 -8.31 0.97 10.37
CA ASN A 155 -9.33 1.11 9.35
C ASN A 155 -9.99 2.50 9.40
N ALA A 156 -10.21 3.04 10.61
CA ALA A 156 -10.75 4.38 10.78
C ALA A 156 -9.79 5.43 10.22
N ARG A 157 -8.49 5.29 10.47
CA ARG A 157 -7.47 6.21 9.92
C ARG A 157 -7.41 6.15 8.39
N CYS A 158 -7.51 4.97 7.82
CA CYS A 158 -7.59 4.81 6.36
C CYS A 158 -8.85 5.49 5.79
N ARG A 159 -10.01 5.31 6.43
CA ARG A 159 -11.25 5.97 6.01
C ARG A 159 -11.16 7.49 6.11
N MET A 160 -10.54 8.01 7.17
CA MET A 160 -10.32 9.46 7.32
C MET A 160 -9.47 10.01 6.17
N TRP A 161 -8.41 9.31 5.79
CA TRP A 161 -7.61 9.71 4.64
C TRP A 161 -8.38 9.61 3.33
N PHE A 162 -9.19 8.58 3.17
CA PHE A 162 -10.09 8.43 2.01
C PHE A 162 -11.04 9.61 1.87
N ASP A 163 -11.65 10.04 2.97
CA ASP A 163 -12.53 11.22 2.99
C ASP A 163 -11.77 12.50 2.66
N GLU A 164 -10.54 12.64 3.14
CA GLU A 164 -9.66 13.77 2.82
C GLU A 164 -9.31 13.80 1.32
N ILE A 165 -8.94 12.66 0.75
CA ILE A 165 -8.65 12.52 -0.69
C ILE A 165 -9.85 13.00 -1.52
N ARG A 166 -11.05 12.55 -1.16
CA ARG A 166 -12.29 12.92 -1.86
C ARG A 166 -12.58 14.41 -1.72
N ALA A 167 -12.48 14.94 -0.53
CA ALA A 167 -12.77 16.36 -0.25
C ALA A 167 -11.81 17.31 -0.99
N LYS A 168 -10.55 16.90 -1.16
CA LYS A 168 -9.50 17.70 -1.81
C LYS A 168 -9.31 17.38 -3.29
N ASN A 169 -10.05 16.44 -3.85
CA ASN A 169 -9.88 15.98 -5.25
C ASN A 169 -8.44 15.57 -5.58
N LEU A 170 -7.79 14.89 -4.67
CA LEU A 170 -6.40 14.46 -4.85
C LEU A 170 -6.25 13.33 -5.86
#